data_b5b7239ca55f31e02828f7da16156991
#
_entry.id   b5b7239ca55f31e02828f7da16156991
#
_cell.length_a   1.000
_cell.length_b   1.000
_cell.length_c   1.000
_cell.angle_alpha   90.00
_cell.angle_beta   90.00
_cell.angle_gamma   90.00
#
_symmetry.space_group_name_H-M   'P 1'
#
loop_
_entity.id
_entity.type
_entity.pdbx_description
1 polymer ?
#
loop_
_entity_poly.entity_id
_entity_poly.type
_entity_poly.pdbx_seq_one_letter_code
_entity_poly.pdbx_strand_id
1 'polypeptide(L)'
;MKQEKQQEIALMRYGAIAPIIAGLDERYPSKTAFYTEISAKGLMGPDGKLHHYAPATIEKWYLDYQNHGFEGLVPKGRSDAGMSRKLDEELQERIRYFKTNYPRMSAAAIYRQLKSDGSVINGQVSESTVSRFVKRLQSELRQTPNKDMRRYGRPHINEVWCGDSSVGPRLTDSDGKKHRIYIIALIDDASRFITGIDVFYNDNFINLMSVMRSAIAKYGRPKVFNFDNGKSYKNKQMELLAARIGTTLSYCQPYTPTGKAKIERWFRTMKDQWMAALDMRDFHSLEELRGSLHAFVQRYNQSPHSSLHGLSPQDRFFSEPEQIRRLSEEDITQNFLLEIERRVSADSVIVIDQIEYEVDYRFARQRIRLRYSPDMKEIFIVESDGTLTPIRLLNKTENALIKREKVHLCKGDE
;
A
#
# COMPACT_ATOMS: atom_id res chain seq x y z
N MET A 1 7.65 -8.45 -33.21
CA MET A 1 7.33 -9.70 -33.99
C MET A 1 8.19 -10.79 -33.37
N LYS A 2 7.65 -11.99 -33.11
CA LYS A 2 8.46 -13.09 -32.55
C LYS A 2 9.53 -13.47 -33.57
N GLN A 3 10.72 -13.79 -33.11
CA GLN A 3 11.89 -14.09 -33.95
C GLN A 3 11.61 -15.25 -34.94
N GLU A 4 10.89 -16.26 -34.51
CA GLU A 4 10.42 -17.38 -35.35
C GLU A 4 9.61 -16.90 -36.57
N LYS A 5 8.63 -15.98 -36.33
CA LYS A 5 7.81 -15.45 -37.42
C LYS A 5 8.60 -14.59 -38.43
N GLN A 6 9.70 -13.96 -38.01
CA GLN A 6 10.60 -13.22 -38.91
C GLN A 6 11.40 -14.18 -39.77
N GLN A 7 11.86 -15.30 -39.21
CA GLN A 7 12.56 -16.35 -39.93
C GLN A 7 11.65 -17.05 -40.94
N GLU A 8 10.41 -17.36 -40.59
CA GLU A 8 9.44 -17.94 -41.54
C GLU A 8 9.18 -17.03 -42.75
N ILE A 9 9.05 -15.71 -42.50
CA ILE A 9 8.89 -14.74 -43.57
C ILE A 9 10.17 -14.67 -44.46
N ALA A 10 11.35 -14.73 -43.86
CA ALA A 10 12.59 -14.74 -44.59
C ALA A 10 12.74 -15.99 -45.46
N LEU A 11 12.35 -17.17 -44.96
CA LEU A 11 12.30 -18.42 -45.70
C LEU A 11 11.31 -18.37 -46.87
N MET A 12 10.12 -17.82 -46.67
CA MET A 12 9.14 -17.62 -47.74
C MET A 12 9.72 -16.71 -48.85
N ARG A 13 10.36 -15.59 -48.46
CA ARG A 13 11.00 -14.69 -49.43
C ARG A 13 12.16 -15.35 -50.19
N TYR A 14 12.99 -16.13 -49.49
CA TYR A 14 14.06 -16.91 -50.08
C TYR A 14 13.52 -17.94 -51.07
N GLY A 15 12.48 -18.69 -50.72
CA GLY A 15 11.82 -19.64 -51.60
C GLY A 15 11.30 -18.96 -52.89
N ALA A 16 10.76 -17.75 -52.79
CA ALA A 16 10.32 -16.97 -53.96
C ALA A 16 11.41 -16.57 -54.92
N ILE A 17 12.62 -16.28 -54.42
CA ILE A 17 13.77 -15.82 -55.26
C ILE A 17 14.78 -16.93 -55.53
N ALA A 18 14.65 -18.12 -54.96
CA ALA A 18 15.56 -19.24 -55.12
C ALA A 18 15.80 -19.61 -56.58
N PRO A 19 14.79 -19.65 -57.47
CA PRO A 19 15.05 -19.93 -58.90
C PRO A 19 15.99 -18.93 -59.57
N ILE A 20 15.94 -17.66 -59.21
CA ILE A 20 16.87 -16.65 -59.76
C ILE A 20 18.29 -16.85 -59.23
N ILE A 21 18.40 -17.26 -57.97
CA ILE A 21 19.72 -17.48 -57.32
C ILE A 21 20.40 -18.69 -57.93
N ALA A 22 19.63 -19.74 -58.23
CA ALA A 22 20.14 -20.98 -58.85
C ALA A 22 20.47 -20.85 -60.33
N GLY A 23 20.11 -19.73 -60.98
CA GLY A 23 20.16 -19.54 -62.44
C GLY A 23 18.78 -19.74 -63.05
N LEU A 24 18.30 -18.73 -63.80
CA LEU A 24 16.99 -18.78 -64.44
C LEU A 24 16.92 -19.92 -65.46
N ASP A 25 15.87 -20.70 -65.39
CA ASP A 25 15.49 -21.71 -66.39
C ASP A 25 15.23 -21.02 -67.75
N GLU A 26 15.50 -21.71 -68.84
CA GLU A 26 15.26 -21.23 -70.21
C GLU A 26 13.81 -20.79 -70.48
N ARG A 27 12.88 -21.19 -69.63
CA ARG A 27 11.48 -20.76 -69.69
C ARG A 27 11.26 -19.27 -69.42
N TYR A 28 12.25 -18.59 -68.82
CA TYR A 28 12.15 -17.17 -68.50
C TYR A 28 13.06 -16.32 -69.37
N PRO A 29 12.50 -15.55 -70.32
CA PRO A 29 13.30 -14.74 -71.24
C PRO A 29 14.00 -13.56 -70.49
N SER A 30 13.58 -13.21 -69.31
CA SER A 30 14.19 -12.18 -68.51
C SER A 30 13.82 -12.30 -67.02
N LYS A 31 14.63 -11.67 -66.11
CA LYS A 31 14.31 -11.58 -64.67
C LYS A 31 12.95 -10.91 -64.42
N THR A 32 12.62 -9.90 -65.23
CA THR A 32 11.34 -9.18 -65.13
C THR A 32 10.16 -10.09 -65.45
N ALA A 33 10.25 -10.98 -66.43
CA ALA A 33 9.21 -11.95 -66.74
C ALA A 33 8.99 -12.93 -65.57
N PHE A 34 10.08 -13.37 -64.93
CA PHE A 34 10.02 -14.20 -63.74
C PHE A 34 9.29 -13.49 -62.57
N TYR A 35 9.67 -12.23 -62.26
CA TYR A 35 9.02 -11.47 -61.18
C TYR A 35 7.52 -11.27 -61.44
N THR A 36 7.13 -11.07 -62.69
CA THR A 36 5.73 -10.88 -63.06
C THR A 36 4.92 -12.18 -62.87
N GLU A 37 5.50 -13.32 -63.24
CA GLU A 37 4.85 -14.61 -63.05
C GLU A 37 4.68 -14.97 -61.58
N ILE A 38 5.73 -14.82 -60.76
CA ILE A 38 5.62 -15.08 -59.31
C ILE A 38 4.64 -14.12 -58.65
N SER A 39 4.59 -12.85 -59.10
CA SER A 39 3.58 -11.90 -58.65
C SER A 39 2.13 -12.36 -58.93
N ALA A 40 1.90 -12.86 -60.13
CA ALA A 40 0.60 -13.37 -60.55
C ALA A 40 0.20 -14.67 -59.81
N LYS A 41 1.18 -15.60 -59.62
CA LYS A 41 0.97 -16.85 -58.92
C LYS A 41 0.67 -16.71 -57.45
N GLY A 42 1.26 -15.67 -56.81
CA GLY A 42 1.19 -15.46 -55.35
C GLY A 42 2.08 -16.43 -54.57
N LEU A 43 2.28 -16.11 -53.32
CA LEU A 43 3.09 -16.88 -52.37
C LEU A 43 2.32 -17.21 -51.12
N MET A 44 2.45 -18.45 -50.65
CA MET A 44 1.84 -18.88 -49.41
C MET A 44 2.60 -18.24 -48.24
N GLY A 45 1.90 -17.42 -47.44
CA GLY A 45 2.47 -16.79 -46.26
C GLY A 45 2.57 -17.73 -45.06
N PRO A 46 3.34 -17.33 -44.03
CA PRO A 46 3.40 -18.09 -42.77
C PRO A 46 2.06 -18.16 -42.01
N ASP A 47 1.09 -17.35 -42.40
CA ASP A 47 -0.29 -17.36 -41.89
C ASP A 47 -1.20 -18.35 -42.65
N GLY A 48 -0.64 -19.13 -43.56
CA GLY A 48 -1.39 -20.11 -44.37
C GLY A 48 -2.27 -19.47 -45.45
N LYS A 49 -2.08 -18.15 -45.75
CA LYS A 49 -2.85 -17.45 -46.78
C LYS A 49 -1.99 -17.13 -48.00
N LEU A 50 -2.66 -17.10 -49.14
CA LEU A 50 -2.00 -16.69 -50.41
C LEU A 50 -1.88 -15.16 -50.45
N HIS A 51 -0.67 -14.68 -50.63
CA HIS A 51 -0.34 -13.24 -50.73
C HIS A 51 0.22 -12.93 -52.12
N HIS A 52 -0.26 -11.86 -52.75
CA HIS A 52 0.25 -11.34 -53.97
C HIS A 52 1.16 -10.15 -53.70
N TYR A 53 2.38 -10.22 -54.20
CA TYR A 53 3.38 -9.15 -54.04
C TYR A 53 3.66 -8.53 -55.41
N ALA A 54 3.84 -7.22 -55.48
CA ALA A 54 4.21 -6.56 -56.71
C ALA A 54 5.57 -7.08 -57.24
N PRO A 55 5.79 -7.16 -58.58
CA PRO A 55 7.06 -7.60 -59.15
C PRO A 55 8.27 -6.86 -58.58
N ALA A 56 8.18 -5.55 -58.42
CA ALA A 56 9.23 -4.72 -57.79
C ALA A 56 9.55 -5.11 -56.34
N THR A 57 8.59 -5.71 -55.60
CA THR A 57 8.84 -6.20 -54.23
C THR A 57 9.68 -7.47 -54.25
N ILE A 58 9.41 -8.36 -55.21
CA ILE A 58 10.18 -9.61 -55.39
C ILE A 58 11.59 -9.30 -55.89
N GLU A 59 11.74 -8.34 -56.81
CA GLU A 59 13.02 -7.82 -57.25
C GLU A 59 13.83 -7.24 -56.10
N LYS A 60 13.18 -6.45 -55.25
CA LYS A 60 13.84 -5.88 -54.06
C LYS A 60 14.35 -6.99 -53.11
N TRP A 61 13.62 -8.08 -52.93
CA TRP A 61 14.10 -9.20 -52.09
C TRP A 61 15.34 -9.85 -52.70
N TYR A 62 15.39 -9.96 -54.03
CA TYR A 62 16.57 -10.47 -54.70
C TYR A 62 17.78 -9.56 -54.54
N LEU A 63 17.61 -8.25 -54.68
CA LEU A 63 18.68 -7.25 -54.45
C LEU A 63 19.13 -7.23 -52.98
N ASP A 64 18.17 -7.28 -52.03
CA ASP A 64 18.49 -7.34 -50.60
C ASP A 64 19.28 -8.61 -50.27
N TYR A 65 18.95 -9.75 -50.90
CA TYR A 65 19.70 -10.99 -50.74
C TYR A 65 21.12 -10.90 -51.38
N GLN A 66 21.25 -10.31 -52.53
CA GLN A 66 22.57 -10.11 -53.17
C GLN A 66 23.50 -9.25 -52.30
N ASN A 67 22.98 -8.21 -51.66
CA ASN A 67 23.74 -7.27 -50.84
C ASN A 67 24.05 -7.77 -49.43
N HIS A 68 23.17 -8.54 -48.83
CA HIS A 68 23.23 -8.86 -47.40
C HIS A 68 22.99 -10.37 -47.09
N GLY A 69 22.95 -11.22 -48.12
CA GLY A 69 22.63 -12.64 -47.93
C GLY A 69 21.23 -12.87 -47.35
N PHE A 70 21.06 -13.99 -46.68
CA PHE A 70 19.77 -14.39 -46.08
C PHE A 70 19.25 -13.37 -45.05
N GLU A 71 20.15 -12.70 -44.32
CA GLU A 71 19.83 -11.66 -43.34
C GLU A 71 19.12 -10.45 -43.98
N GLY A 72 19.39 -10.15 -45.27
CA GLY A 72 18.67 -9.13 -46.03
C GLY A 72 17.17 -9.42 -46.19
N LEU A 73 16.77 -10.68 -46.13
CA LEU A 73 15.38 -11.11 -46.29
C LEU A 73 14.57 -11.06 -44.98
N VAL A 74 15.26 -10.94 -43.87
CA VAL A 74 14.59 -10.86 -42.55
C VAL A 74 13.86 -9.51 -42.42
N PRO A 75 12.56 -9.49 -42.13
CA PRO A 75 11.82 -8.25 -41.95
C PRO A 75 12.42 -7.40 -40.83
N LYS A 76 12.93 -6.24 -41.14
CA LYS A 76 13.40 -5.28 -40.14
C LYS A 76 12.21 -4.58 -39.52
N GLY A 77 12.17 -4.52 -38.19
CA GLY A 77 11.21 -3.67 -37.46
C GLY A 77 11.39 -2.20 -37.89
N ARG A 78 10.32 -1.42 -37.80
CA ARG A 78 10.44 0.03 -38.00
C ARG A 78 11.39 0.63 -36.98
N SER A 79 12.39 1.38 -37.40
CA SER A 79 13.35 2.07 -36.52
C SER A 79 12.69 3.14 -35.64
N ASP A 80 11.54 3.66 -36.07
CA ASP A 80 10.72 4.64 -35.35
C ASP A 80 9.57 3.99 -34.50
N ALA A 81 9.58 2.65 -34.42
CA ALA A 81 8.56 1.95 -33.66
C ALA A 81 8.60 2.35 -32.18
N GLY A 82 7.58 3.07 -31.76
CA GLY A 82 7.46 3.58 -30.40
C GLY A 82 7.93 5.01 -30.18
N MET A 83 8.56 5.67 -31.15
CA MET A 83 8.82 7.11 -31.08
C MET A 83 7.60 7.90 -31.54
N SER A 84 7.22 8.90 -30.77
CA SER A 84 6.16 9.82 -31.17
C SER A 84 6.81 11.04 -31.84
N ARG A 85 6.66 11.18 -33.15
CA ARG A 85 7.16 12.34 -33.88
C ARG A 85 6.53 13.68 -33.47
N LYS A 86 5.38 13.62 -32.73
CA LYS A 86 4.64 14.80 -32.28
C LYS A 86 4.88 15.15 -30.81
N LEU A 87 5.62 14.34 -30.06
CA LEU A 87 6.04 14.62 -28.70
C LEU A 87 7.54 14.92 -28.73
N ASP A 88 7.89 16.18 -28.59
CA ASP A 88 9.28 16.59 -28.37
C ASP A 88 9.77 16.08 -26.99
N GLU A 89 11.04 16.22 -26.74
CA GLU A 89 11.69 15.68 -25.56
C GLU A 89 11.16 16.37 -24.27
N GLU A 90 10.91 17.66 -24.35
CA GLU A 90 10.38 18.46 -23.24
C GLU A 90 8.97 18.00 -22.83
N LEU A 91 8.09 17.78 -23.79
CA LEU A 91 6.75 17.23 -23.52
C LEU A 91 6.79 15.80 -22.96
N GLN A 92 7.73 14.98 -23.46
CA GLN A 92 7.92 13.62 -22.93
C GLN A 92 8.38 13.65 -21.48
N GLU A 93 9.35 14.51 -21.12
CA GLU A 93 9.82 14.67 -19.75
C GLU A 93 8.71 15.18 -18.83
N ARG A 94 7.92 16.13 -19.31
CA ARG A 94 6.80 16.67 -18.56
C ARG A 94 5.71 15.64 -18.31
N ILE A 95 5.41 14.78 -19.28
CA ILE A 95 4.50 13.63 -19.10
C ILE A 95 5.10 12.62 -18.12
N ARG A 96 6.41 12.35 -18.19
CA ARG A 96 7.13 11.50 -17.23
C ARG A 96 7.01 12.07 -15.81
N TYR A 97 7.27 13.37 -15.65
CA TYR A 97 7.13 14.08 -14.37
C TYR A 97 5.74 13.90 -13.75
N PHE A 98 4.66 14.15 -14.53
CA PHE A 98 3.30 13.95 -14.03
C PHE A 98 3.04 12.49 -13.64
N LYS A 99 3.53 11.55 -14.43
CA LYS A 99 3.27 10.13 -14.16
C LYS A 99 4.08 9.59 -12.98
N THR A 100 5.27 10.13 -12.73
CA THR A 100 6.11 9.78 -11.58
C THR A 100 5.58 10.37 -10.29
N ASN A 101 5.22 11.66 -10.30
CA ASN A 101 4.78 12.35 -9.09
C ASN A 101 3.29 12.13 -8.78
N TYR A 102 2.47 11.85 -9.80
CA TYR A 102 1.03 11.60 -9.70
C TYR A 102 0.65 10.29 -10.40
N PRO A 103 1.03 9.11 -9.86
CA PRO A 103 0.83 7.81 -10.52
C PRO A 103 -0.62 7.48 -10.88
N ARG A 104 -1.57 8.01 -10.11
CA ARG A 104 -3.02 7.81 -10.34
C ARG A 104 -3.61 8.73 -11.40
N MET A 105 -2.87 9.74 -11.86
CA MET A 105 -3.36 10.68 -12.87
C MET A 105 -3.58 9.96 -14.20
N SER A 106 -4.77 10.10 -14.77
CA SER A 106 -5.10 9.50 -16.07
C SER A 106 -4.42 10.25 -17.21
N ALA A 107 -4.21 9.59 -18.36
CA ALA A 107 -3.64 10.24 -19.54
C ALA A 107 -4.47 11.45 -20.01
N ALA A 108 -5.78 11.36 -19.91
CA ALA A 108 -6.69 12.47 -20.19
C ALA A 108 -6.51 13.67 -19.24
N ALA A 109 -6.27 13.38 -17.94
CA ALA A 109 -5.99 14.42 -16.96
C ALA A 109 -4.62 15.08 -17.22
N ILE A 110 -3.60 14.29 -17.56
CA ILE A 110 -2.28 14.80 -17.96
C ILE A 110 -2.41 15.69 -19.20
N TYR A 111 -3.14 15.26 -20.22
CA TYR A 111 -3.35 16.04 -21.42
C TYR A 111 -4.05 17.38 -21.14
N ARG A 112 -5.08 17.38 -20.30
CA ARG A 112 -5.77 18.63 -19.85
C ARG A 112 -4.82 19.55 -19.12
N GLN A 113 -3.95 19.01 -18.26
CA GLN A 113 -2.97 19.81 -17.53
C GLN A 113 -1.95 20.44 -18.48
N LEU A 114 -1.42 19.68 -19.45
CA LEU A 114 -0.50 20.19 -20.47
C LEU A 114 -1.13 21.26 -21.37
N LYS A 115 -2.44 21.22 -21.57
CA LYS A 115 -3.18 22.30 -22.22
C LYS A 115 -3.34 23.54 -21.35
N SER A 116 -3.66 23.35 -20.08
CA SER A 116 -3.89 24.45 -19.14
C SER A 116 -2.64 25.24 -18.82
N ASP A 117 -1.48 24.59 -18.83
CA ASP A 117 -0.17 25.22 -18.59
C ASP A 117 0.53 25.72 -19.87
N GLY A 118 -0.16 25.63 -21.01
CA GLY A 118 0.35 26.13 -22.30
C GLY A 118 1.41 25.26 -22.97
N SER A 119 1.76 24.12 -22.40
CA SER A 119 2.77 23.21 -22.96
C SER A 119 2.29 22.53 -24.25
N VAL A 120 0.99 22.45 -24.49
CA VAL A 120 0.39 21.88 -25.69
C VAL A 120 -0.57 22.91 -26.29
N ILE A 121 -0.24 23.38 -27.50
CA ILE A 121 -1.09 24.26 -28.31
C ILE A 121 -2.13 23.41 -29.05
N ASN A 122 -3.31 23.96 -29.28
CA ASN A 122 -4.40 23.29 -29.98
C ASN A 122 -3.95 22.78 -31.36
N GLY A 123 -4.12 21.47 -31.62
CA GLY A 123 -3.76 20.81 -32.87
C GLY A 123 -2.35 20.24 -32.95
N GLN A 124 -1.43 20.61 -32.07
CA GLN A 124 -0.05 20.14 -32.08
C GLN A 124 0.07 18.66 -31.66
N VAL A 125 -0.58 18.30 -30.55
CA VAL A 125 -0.59 16.94 -30.00
C VAL A 125 -2.02 16.54 -29.66
N SER A 126 -2.40 15.31 -29.99
CA SER A 126 -3.72 14.77 -29.62
C SER A 126 -3.69 14.03 -28.29
N GLU A 127 -4.82 13.96 -27.59
CA GLU A 127 -4.98 13.18 -26.38
C GLU A 127 -4.60 11.71 -26.58
N SER A 128 -4.94 11.14 -27.75
CA SER A 128 -4.58 9.75 -28.11
C SER A 128 -3.07 9.53 -28.23
N THR A 129 -2.30 10.57 -28.60
CA THR A 129 -0.83 10.52 -28.63
C THR A 129 -0.25 10.48 -27.22
N VAL A 130 -0.75 11.35 -26.33
CA VAL A 130 -0.38 11.33 -24.90
C VAL A 130 -0.76 10.00 -24.25
N SER A 131 -1.96 9.50 -24.54
CA SER A 131 -2.43 8.22 -24.01
C SER A 131 -1.55 7.03 -24.42
N ARG A 132 -1.14 6.97 -25.69
CA ARG A 132 -0.20 5.94 -26.19
C ARG A 132 1.16 6.04 -25.52
N PHE A 133 1.66 7.26 -25.33
CA PHE A 133 2.94 7.48 -24.66
C PHE A 133 2.87 7.07 -23.19
N VAL A 134 1.84 7.48 -22.44
CA VAL A 134 1.60 7.09 -21.04
C VAL A 134 1.48 5.58 -20.91
N LYS A 135 0.78 4.90 -21.83
CA LYS A 135 0.63 3.43 -21.84
C LYS A 135 1.97 2.73 -22.02
N ARG A 136 2.83 3.25 -22.92
CA ARG A 136 4.19 2.75 -23.12
C ARG A 136 5.05 2.96 -21.87
N LEU A 137 5.04 4.17 -21.31
CA LEU A 137 5.75 4.52 -20.09
C LEU A 137 5.35 3.60 -18.93
N GLN A 138 4.07 3.28 -18.81
CA GLN A 138 3.58 2.32 -17.83
C GLN A 138 4.07 0.89 -18.08
N SER A 139 4.25 0.48 -19.35
CA SER A 139 4.82 -0.82 -19.68
C SER A 139 6.32 -0.88 -19.38
N GLU A 140 7.05 0.20 -19.63
CA GLU A 140 8.47 0.35 -19.28
C GLU A 140 8.68 0.34 -17.76
N LEU A 141 7.84 1.06 -17.02
CA LEU A 141 7.84 1.07 -15.54
C LEU A 141 7.40 -0.27 -14.93
N ARG A 142 6.58 -1.06 -15.65
CA ARG A 142 6.19 -2.42 -15.24
C ARG A 142 7.26 -3.47 -15.53
N GLN A 143 8.25 -3.14 -16.37
CA GLN A 143 9.41 -3.99 -16.65
C GLN A 143 10.52 -3.88 -15.58
N THR A 144 10.29 -3.19 -14.45
CA THR A 144 11.06 -3.49 -13.25
C THR A 144 10.95 -5.01 -13.02
N PRO A 145 12.09 -5.71 -12.80
CA PRO A 145 12.09 -7.16 -12.71
C PRO A 145 11.00 -7.56 -11.72
N ASN A 146 10.16 -8.51 -12.13
CA ASN A 146 9.14 -9.08 -11.25
C ASN A 146 9.85 -9.49 -9.97
N LYS A 147 9.69 -8.69 -8.91
CA LYS A 147 10.07 -9.15 -7.58
C LYS A 147 9.39 -10.51 -7.44
N ASP A 148 10.15 -11.52 -7.04
CA ASP A 148 9.62 -12.86 -6.80
C ASP A 148 8.50 -12.76 -5.75
N MET A 149 7.26 -12.60 -6.25
CA MET A 149 6.07 -12.38 -5.42
C MET A 149 5.40 -13.72 -5.17
N ARG A 150 6.12 -14.63 -4.50
CA ARG A 150 5.53 -15.91 -4.10
C ARG A 150 4.45 -15.68 -3.05
N ARG A 151 3.36 -16.42 -3.17
CA ARG A 151 2.35 -16.49 -2.10
C ARG A 151 3.04 -17.05 -0.86
N TYR A 152 3.04 -16.28 0.23
CA TYR A 152 3.54 -16.74 1.51
C TYR A 152 2.43 -16.67 2.57
N GLY A 153 2.54 -17.51 3.57
CA GLY A 153 1.73 -17.49 4.78
C GLY A 153 2.65 -17.74 5.96
N ARG A 154 2.37 -17.12 7.08
CA ARG A 154 3.08 -17.47 8.31
C ARG A 154 2.64 -18.85 8.74
N PRO A 155 3.58 -19.70 9.20
CA PRO A 155 3.25 -21.05 9.64
C PRO A 155 2.49 -21.06 10.96
N HIS A 156 2.81 -20.13 11.88
CA HIS A 156 2.22 -20.10 13.22
C HIS A 156 1.35 -18.89 13.47
N ILE A 157 0.36 -19.06 14.31
CA ILE A 157 -0.48 -17.97 14.80
C ILE A 157 0.35 -17.00 15.66
N ASN A 158 -0.13 -15.78 15.81
CA ASN A 158 0.54 -14.74 16.59
C ASN A 158 1.98 -14.42 16.16
N GLU A 159 2.42 -14.89 14.98
CA GLU A 159 3.68 -14.39 14.40
C GLU A 159 3.53 -12.97 13.87
N VAL A 160 2.49 -12.73 13.08
CA VAL A 160 2.25 -11.41 12.48
C VAL A 160 0.77 -11.09 12.53
N TRP A 161 0.44 -9.95 13.12
CA TRP A 161 -0.86 -9.32 12.95
C TRP A 161 -0.76 -8.16 11.98
N CYS A 162 -1.58 -8.17 10.94
CA CYS A 162 -1.70 -7.05 10.02
C CYS A 162 -2.84 -6.15 10.46
N GLY A 163 -2.57 -4.85 10.54
CA GLY A 163 -3.57 -3.86 10.89
C GLY A 163 -3.82 -2.88 9.75
N ASP A 164 -5.08 -2.47 9.61
CA ASP A 164 -5.49 -1.46 8.63
C ASP A 164 -6.81 -0.82 9.04
N SER A 165 -7.11 0.32 8.41
CA SER A 165 -8.39 1.00 8.56
C SER A 165 -9.13 1.11 7.22
N SER A 166 -10.44 1.12 7.29
CA SER A 166 -11.30 1.31 6.13
C SER A 166 -12.42 2.28 6.43
N VAL A 167 -12.81 3.04 5.41
CA VAL A 167 -14.03 3.84 5.50
C VAL A 167 -15.23 2.89 5.55
N GLY A 168 -16.05 3.05 6.58
CA GLY A 168 -17.30 2.37 6.80
C GLY A 168 -18.51 3.13 6.23
N PRO A 169 -19.72 2.78 6.64
CA PRO A 169 -20.94 3.47 6.23
C PRO A 169 -21.00 4.89 6.78
N ARG A 170 -22.01 5.66 6.40
CA ARG A 170 -22.34 6.94 7.03
C ARG A 170 -23.44 6.72 8.04
N LEU A 171 -23.20 7.11 9.28
CA LEU A 171 -24.17 7.07 10.35
C LEU A 171 -24.86 8.45 10.46
N THR A 172 -26.17 8.46 10.59
CA THR A 172 -26.94 9.68 10.89
C THR A 172 -27.27 9.66 12.37
N ASP A 173 -26.85 10.68 13.10
CA ASP A 173 -27.17 10.80 14.54
C ASP A 173 -28.62 11.25 14.79
N SER A 174 -29.01 11.35 16.06
CA SER A 174 -30.33 11.82 16.48
C SER A 174 -30.68 13.22 15.99
N ASP A 175 -29.66 14.04 15.74
CA ASP A 175 -29.81 15.43 15.28
C ASP A 175 -29.86 15.53 13.75
N GLY A 176 -29.86 14.41 13.05
CA GLY A 176 -29.88 14.33 11.59
C GLY A 176 -28.54 14.59 10.91
N LYS A 177 -27.47 14.75 11.67
CA LYS A 177 -26.12 14.99 11.14
C LYS A 177 -25.47 13.69 10.69
N LYS A 178 -24.89 13.72 9.50
CA LYS A 178 -24.22 12.56 8.88
C LYS A 178 -22.73 12.52 9.25
N HIS A 179 -22.33 11.46 9.90
CA HIS A 179 -20.95 11.19 10.29
C HIS A 179 -20.34 10.09 9.41
N ARG A 180 -19.09 10.31 9.03
CA ARG A 180 -18.29 9.26 8.39
C ARG A 180 -17.77 8.33 9.48
N ILE A 181 -17.94 7.03 9.29
CA ILE A 181 -17.43 6.00 10.19
C ILE A 181 -16.15 5.41 9.62
N TYR A 182 -15.23 5.08 10.49
CA TYR A 182 -14.00 4.37 10.19
C TYR A 182 -14.00 3.04 10.94
N ILE A 183 -13.52 2.00 10.27
CA ILE A 183 -13.41 0.66 10.82
C ILE A 183 -11.93 0.33 10.91
N ILE A 184 -11.44 0.06 12.12
CA ILE A 184 -10.06 -0.36 12.36
C ILE A 184 -10.09 -1.86 12.66
N ALA A 185 -9.24 -2.63 11.98
CA ALA A 185 -9.19 -4.08 12.15
C ALA A 185 -7.75 -4.60 12.23
N LEU A 186 -7.59 -5.69 12.97
CA LEU A 186 -6.38 -6.48 13.09
C LEU A 186 -6.69 -7.92 12.69
N ILE A 187 -5.88 -8.49 11.80
CA ILE A 187 -6.00 -9.88 11.34
C ILE A 187 -4.71 -10.65 11.61
N ASP A 188 -4.82 -11.85 12.12
CA ASP A 188 -3.70 -12.77 12.20
C ASP A 188 -3.35 -13.34 10.82
N ASP A 189 -2.09 -13.26 10.44
CA ASP A 189 -1.61 -13.63 9.10
C ASP A 189 -1.75 -15.12 8.82
N ALA A 190 -1.54 -16.00 9.80
CA ALA A 190 -1.61 -17.45 9.64
C ALA A 190 -3.05 -17.95 9.54
N SER A 191 -3.88 -17.57 10.51
CA SER A 191 -5.23 -18.10 10.69
C SER A 191 -6.32 -17.32 9.97
N ARG A 192 -6.07 -16.08 9.51
CA ARG A 192 -7.10 -15.15 9.02
C ARG A 192 -8.09 -14.71 10.09
N PHE A 193 -7.85 -15.08 11.34
CA PHE A 193 -8.69 -14.70 12.47
C PHE A 193 -8.63 -13.19 12.68
N ILE A 194 -9.79 -12.56 12.83
CA ILE A 194 -9.87 -11.15 13.20
C ILE A 194 -9.69 -11.05 14.69
N THR A 195 -8.51 -10.60 15.10
CA THR A 195 -8.12 -10.50 16.50
C THR A 195 -8.63 -9.22 17.16
N GLY A 196 -8.81 -8.15 16.38
CA GLY A 196 -9.32 -6.89 16.86
C GLY A 196 -10.12 -6.16 15.80
N ILE A 197 -11.22 -5.54 16.20
CA ILE A 197 -12.03 -4.70 15.34
C ILE A 197 -12.87 -3.75 16.15
N ASP A 198 -13.05 -2.54 15.64
CA ASP A 198 -14.03 -1.60 16.17
C ASP A 198 -14.37 -0.50 15.16
N VAL A 199 -15.43 0.29 15.47
CA VAL A 199 -15.92 1.41 14.67
C VAL A 199 -15.71 2.73 15.40
N PHE A 200 -15.33 3.78 14.65
CA PHE A 200 -15.00 5.09 15.20
C PHE A 200 -15.44 6.22 14.27
N TYR A 201 -15.60 7.42 14.82
CA TYR A 201 -15.82 8.63 14.04
C TYR A 201 -14.54 9.16 13.35
N ASN A 202 -13.37 8.69 13.75
CA ASN A 202 -12.09 9.08 13.16
C ASN A 202 -11.09 7.93 13.20
N ASP A 203 -10.08 8.02 12.32
CA ASP A 203 -8.99 7.06 12.21
C ASP A 203 -7.71 7.71 12.79
N ASN A 204 -7.56 7.61 14.10
CA ASN A 204 -6.42 8.13 14.83
C ASN A 204 -5.69 7.05 15.64
N PHE A 205 -4.51 7.40 16.14
CA PHE A 205 -3.67 6.49 16.93
C PHE A 205 -4.37 5.98 18.20
N ILE A 206 -5.14 6.82 18.89
CA ILE A 206 -5.82 6.45 20.14
C ILE A 206 -6.84 5.32 19.90
N ASN A 207 -7.63 5.45 18.84
CA ASN A 207 -8.60 4.44 18.44
C ASN A 207 -7.93 3.12 18.02
N LEU A 208 -6.83 3.20 17.26
CA LEU A 208 -6.03 2.02 16.94
C LEU A 208 -5.49 1.36 18.21
N MET A 209 -4.96 2.15 19.14
CA MET A 209 -4.42 1.66 20.40
C MET A 209 -5.49 0.95 21.25
N SER A 210 -6.74 1.44 21.25
CA SER A 210 -7.85 0.78 21.96
C SER A 210 -8.18 -0.58 21.35
N VAL A 211 -8.18 -0.70 20.02
CA VAL A 211 -8.36 -1.98 19.31
C VAL A 211 -7.23 -2.95 19.62
N MET A 212 -5.97 -2.47 19.60
CA MET A 212 -4.80 -3.28 19.95
C MET A 212 -4.86 -3.78 21.39
N ARG A 213 -5.23 -2.91 22.34
CA ARG A 213 -5.38 -3.25 23.76
C ARG A 213 -6.39 -4.37 23.95
N SER A 214 -7.58 -4.22 23.38
CA SER A 214 -8.65 -5.22 23.45
C SER A 214 -8.26 -6.55 22.82
N ALA A 215 -7.58 -6.52 21.68
CA ALA A 215 -7.10 -7.70 20.97
C ALA A 215 -6.04 -8.45 21.77
N ILE A 216 -5.04 -7.74 22.30
CA ILE A 216 -3.94 -8.33 23.09
C ILE A 216 -4.47 -8.92 24.40
N ALA A 217 -5.40 -8.25 25.06
CA ALA A 217 -6.02 -8.76 26.28
C ALA A 217 -6.72 -10.12 26.07
N LYS A 218 -7.39 -10.28 24.92
CA LYS A 218 -8.15 -11.49 24.60
C LYS A 218 -7.28 -12.62 24.01
N TYR A 219 -6.36 -12.28 23.10
CA TYR A 219 -5.70 -13.24 22.22
C TYR A 219 -4.17 -13.31 22.39
N GLY A 220 -3.64 -12.58 23.39
CA GLY A 220 -2.20 -12.47 23.60
C GLY A 220 -1.54 -11.53 22.60
N ARG A 221 -0.22 -11.30 22.74
CA ARG A 221 0.54 -10.40 21.88
C ARG A 221 1.13 -11.11 20.65
N PRO A 222 1.14 -10.50 19.47
CA PRO A 222 1.87 -11.02 18.33
C PRO A 222 3.39 -10.77 18.47
N LYS A 223 4.21 -11.51 17.72
CA LYS A 223 5.64 -11.21 17.60
C LYS A 223 5.88 -9.93 16.78
N VAL A 224 5.04 -9.70 15.75
CA VAL A 224 5.18 -8.57 14.83
C VAL A 224 3.82 -7.95 14.55
N PHE A 225 3.72 -6.63 14.63
CA PHE A 225 2.66 -5.85 13.98
C PHE A 225 3.12 -5.37 12.62
N ASN A 226 2.29 -5.57 11.60
CA ASN A 226 2.53 -5.10 10.25
C ASN A 226 1.49 -4.05 9.85
N PHE A 227 1.93 -2.81 9.70
CA PHE A 227 1.10 -1.65 9.37
C PHE A 227 1.54 -0.97 8.06
N ASP A 228 0.76 -0.02 7.60
CA ASP A 228 1.23 0.92 6.57
C ASP A 228 2.06 2.08 7.18
N ASN A 229 2.54 2.97 6.30
CA ASN A 229 3.30 4.15 6.72
C ASN A 229 2.41 5.36 7.10
N GLY A 230 1.12 5.16 7.33
CA GLY A 230 0.20 6.21 7.75
C GLY A 230 0.57 6.80 9.12
N LYS A 231 0.25 8.08 9.36
CA LYS A 231 0.59 8.79 10.60
C LYS A 231 -0.01 8.14 11.84
N SER A 232 -1.17 7.50 11.73
CA SER A 232 -1.82 6.77 12.82
C SER A 232 -1.02 5.54 13.24
N TYR A 233 -0.25 4.94 12.32
CA TYR A 233 0.54 3.72 12.55
C TYR A 233 2.01 4.00 12.80
N LYS A 234 2.59 5.01 12.13
CA LYS A 234 4.01 5.36 12.23
C LYS A 234 4.20 6.63 13.03
N ASN A 235 4.33 6.48 14.34
CA ASN A 235 4.57 7.57 15.28
C ASN A 235 5.35 7.06 16.51
N LYS A 236 5.93 8.00 17.26
CA LYS A 236 6.76 7.68 18.44
C LYS A 236 5.98 6.91 19.52
N GLN A 237 4.70 7.19 19.71
CA GLN A 237 3.88 6.49 20.71
C GLN A 237 3.70 5.01 20.35
N MET A 238 3.52 4.69 19.08
CA MET A 238 3.46 3.32 18.59
C MET A 238 4.78 2.58 18.81
N GLU A 239 5.90 3.23 18.55
CA GLU A 239 7.23 2.66 18.77
C GLU A 239 7.46 2.35 20.27
N LEU A 240 7.12 3.29 21.15
CA LEU A 240 7.20 3.11 22.58
C LEU A 240 6.27 1.99 23.09
N LEU A 241 5.03 1.96 22.61
CA LEU A 241 4.07 0.90 22.94
C LEU A 241 4.62 -0.47 22.53
N ALA A 242 5.04 -0.63 21.28
CA ALA A 242 5.56 -1.88 20.77
C ALA A 242 6.78 -2.38 21.53
N ALA A 243 7.71 -1.46 21.86
CA ALA A 243 8.89 -1.78 22.68
C ALA A 243 8.49 -2.29 24.08
N ARG A 244 7.54 -1.63 24.74
CA ARG A 244 7.05 -1.99 26.09
C ARG A 244 6.37 -3.36 26.12
N ILE A 245 5.51 -3.67 25.15
CA ILE A 245 4.86 -4.97 25.07
C ILE A 245 5.76 -6.07 24.47
N GLY A 246 6.97 -5.73 24.02
CA GLY A 246 7.92 -6.68 23.42
C GLY A 246 7.46 -7.25 22.08
N THR A 247 6.90 -6.39 21.22
CA THR A 247 6.46 -6.70 19.84
C THR A 247 7.24 -5.86 18.85
N THR A 248 7.62 -6.43 17.72
CA THR A 248 8.32 -5.72 16.64
C THR A 248 7.33 -5.00 15.73
N LEU A 249 7.67 -3.80 15.29
CA LEU A 249 6.93 -3.09 14.25
C LEU A 249 7.54 -3.35 12.88
N SER A 250 6.70 -3.70 11.93
CA SER A 250 7.05 -3.82 10.51
C SER A 250 6.13 -2.89 9.70
N TYR A 251 6.72 -2.15 8.78
CA TYR A 251 5.95 -1.27 7.90
C TYR A 251 6.05 -1.75 6.46
N CYS A 252 4.92 -1.77 5.78
CA CYS A 252 4.87 -2.16 4.38
C CYS A 252 5.74 -1.22 3.53
N GLN A 253 6.59 -1.79 2.68
CA GLN A 253 7.31 -0.99 1.69
C GLN A 253 6.29 -0.35 0.72
N PRO A 254 6.48 0.92 0.35
CA PRO A 254 5.65 1.55 -0.66
C PRO A 254 5.59 0.68 -1.93
N TYR A 255 4.39 0.54 -2.50
CA TYR A 255 4.14 -0.22 -3.73
C TYR A 255 4.41 -1.74 -3.65
N THR A 256 4.45 -2.34 -2.46
CA THR A 256 4.52 -3.80 -2.28
C THR A 256 3.18 -4.33 -1.75
N PRO A 257 2.26 -4.80 -2.60
CA PRO A 257 0.90 -5.17 -2.20
C PRO A 257 0.82 -6.45 -1.36
N THR A 258 1.90 -7.22 -1.25
CA THR A 258 1.91 -8.54 -0.61
C THR A 258 1.75 -8.49 0.91
N GLY A 259 2.26 -7.45 1.57
CA GLY A 259 2.27 -7.37 3.04
C GLY A 259 0.89 -7.19 3.69
N LYS A 260 -0.08 -6.61 2.98
CA LYS A 260 -1.42 -6.30 3.49
C LYS A 260 -2.57 -6.99 2.72
N ALA A 261 -2.25 -7.78 1.70
CA ALA A 261 -3.25 -8.39 0.82
C ALA A 261 -4.35 -9.19 1.56
N LYS A 262 -4.03 -9.72 2.75
CA LYS A 262 -4.98 -10.52 3.56
C LYS A 262 -6.03 -9.65 4.23
N ILE A 263 -5.60 -8.55 4.88
CA ILE A 263 -6.55 -7.62 5.51
C ILE A 263 -7.33 -6.81 4.47
N GLU A 264 -6.70 -6.44 3.36
CA GLU A 264 -7.41 -5.79 2.24
C GLU A 264 -8.50 -6.68 1.64
N ARG A 265 -8.20 -7.98 1.47
CA ARG A 265 -9.19 -8.96 1.02
C ARG A 265 -10.31 -9.13 2.04
N TRP A 266 -9.98 -9.16 3.32
CA TRP A 266 -10.97 -9.24 4.37
C TRP A 266 -11.88 -7.99 4.39
N PHE A 267 -11.33 -6.79 4.27
CA PHE A 267 -12.14 -5.58 4.15
C PHE A 267 -13.09 -5.61 2.94
N ARG A 268 -12.66 -6.20 1.82
CA ARG A 268 -13.54 -6.43 0.67
C ARG A 268 -14.70 -7.34 1.06
N THR A 269 -14.40 -8.48 1.67
CA THR A 269 -15.43 -9.42 2.15
C THR A 269 -16.40 -8.76 3.11
N MET A 270 -15.89 -7.97 4.07
CA MET A 270 -16.71 -7.23 5.02
C MET A 270 -17.62 -6.22 4.29
N LYS A 271 -17.09 -5.48 3.32
CA LYS A 271 -17.90 -4.54 2.54
C LYS A 271 -18.98 -5.22 1.73
N ASP A 272 -18.65 -6.34 1.10
CA ASP A 272 -19.59 -7.07 0.23
C ASP A 272 -20.66 -7.80 1.05
N GLN A 273 -20.32 -8.40 2.18
CA GLN A 273 -21.22 -9.27 2.94
C GLN A 273 -21.92 -8.59 4.12
N TRP A 274 -21.31 -7.59 4.74
CA TRP A 274 -21.87 -6.88 5.87
C TRP A 274 -22.33 -5.48 5.47
N MET A 275 -21.43 -4.65 4.98
CA MET A 275 -21.75 -3.24 4.75
C MET A 275 -22.78 -3.03 3.63
N ALA A 276 -22.74 -3.86 2.57
CA ALA A 276 -23.73 -3.79 1.48
C ALA A 276 -25.13 -4.29 1.89
N ALA A 277 -25.22 -5.08 2.95
CA ALA A 277 -26.48 -5.61 3.48
C ALA A 277 -27.11 -4.73 4.58
N LEU A 278 -26.43 -3.65 5.02
CA LEU A 278 -26.94 -2.76 6.05
C LEU A 278 -28.06 -1.86 5.52
N ASP A 279 -29.19 -1.82 6.21
CA ASP A 279 -30.10 -0.70 6.12
C ASP A 279 -29.68 0.34 7.17
N MET A 280 -29.09 1.44 6.75
CA MET A 280 -28.58 2.47 7.67
C MET A 280 -29.68 3.24 8.40
N ARG A 281 -30.95 3.01 8.08
CA ARG A 281 -32.10 3.56 8.83
C ARG A 281 -32.33 2.85 10.15
N ASP A 282 -31.79 1.62 10.29
CA ASP A 282 -31.91 0.81 11.52
C ASP A 282 -30.82 1.16 12.56
N PHE A 283 -29.89 2.05 12.22
CA PHE A 283 -28.74 2.38 13.08
C PHE A 283 -28.76 3.85 13.46
N HIS A 284 -28.93 4.13 14.76
CA HIS A 284 -29.01 5.49 15.31
C HIS A 284 -27.80 5.82 16.20
N SER A 285 -26.99 4.83 16.54
CA SER A 285 -25.81 5.00 17.39
C SER A 285 -24.60 4.21 16.88
N LEU A 286 -23.42 4.68 17.27
CA LEU A 286 -22.18 3.96 16.99
C LEU A 286 -22.16 2.58 17.66
N GLU A 287 -22.84 2.46 18.83
CA GLU A 287 -22.90 1.22 19.61
C GLU A 287 -23.71 0.13 18.89
N GLU A 288 -24.84 0.49 18.30
CA GLU A 288 -25.65 -0.44 17.50
C GLU A 288 -24.87 -0.94 16.27
N LEU A 289 -24.17 -0.03 15.59
CA LEU A 289 -23.34 -0.39 14.44
C LEU A 289 -22.17 -1.29 14.86
N ARG A 290 -21.54 -1.01 16.03
CA ARG A 290 -20.49 -1.83 16.64
C ARG A 290 -20.99 -3.25 16.91
N GLY A 291 -22.15 -3.38 17.54
CA GLY A 291 -22.78 -4.67 17.82
C GLY A 291 -23.01 -5.51 16.55
N SER A 292 -23.55 -4.87 15.50
CA SER A 292 -23.76 -5.50 14.19
C SER A 292 -22.45 -5.97 13.55
N LEU A 293 -21.40 -5.15 13.59
CA LEU A 293 -20.09 -5.50 13.06
C LEU A 293 -19.45 -6.66 13.83
N HIS A 294 -19.50 -6.63 15.15
CA HIS A 294 -18.96 -7.71 15.98
C HIS A 294 -19.68 -9.03 15.74
N ALA A 295 -21.01 -9.02 15.59
CA ALA A 295 -21.77 -10.21 15.22
C ALA A 295 -21.37 -10.77 13.85
N PHE A 296 -21.11 -9.91 12.86
CA PHE A 296 -20.58 -10.33 11.56
C PHE A 296 -19.20 -10.97 11.70
N VAL A 297 -18.28 -10.34 12.43
CA VAL A 297 -16.92 -10.84 12.63
C VAL A 297 -16.90 -12.16 13.37
N GLN A 298 -17.77 -12.34 14.37
CA GLN A 298 -17.92 -13.62 15.06
C GLN A 298 -18.31 -14.74 14.08
N ARG A 299 -19.33 -14.51 13.24
CA ARG A 299 -19.72 -15.48 12.20
C ARG A 299 -18.58 -15.74 11.21
N TYR A 300 -17.86 -14.69 10.75
CA TYR A 300 -16.71 -14.85 9.88
C TYR A 300 -15.62 -15.73 10.51
N ASN A 301 -15.25 -15.45 11.75
CA ASN A 301 -14.23 -16.22 12.47
C ASN A 301 -14.61 -17.69 12.65
N GLN A 302 -15.90 -18.00 12.74
CA GLN A 302 -16.43 -19.37 12.92
C GLN A 302 -16.75 -20.08 11.59
N SER A 303 -16.77 -19.38 10.48
CA SER A 303 -17.11 -19.97 9.18
C SER A 303 -15.89 -20.61 8.50
N PRO A 304 -16.06 -21.75 7.78
CA PRO A 304 -14.99 -22.35 7.01
C PRO A 304 -14.36 -21.38 6.01
N HIS A 305 -13.03 -21.32 5.97
CA HIS A 305 -12.31 -20.39 5.10
C HIS A 305 -11.55 -21.15 4.00
N SER A 306 -11.74 -20.76 2.73
CA SER A 306 -11.20 -21.43 1.54
C SER A 306 -9.67 -21.60 1.54
N SER A 307 -8.91 -20.67 2.14
CA SER A 307 -7.45 -20.75 2.21
C SER A 307 -6.93 -21.57 3.39
N LEU A 308 -7.81 -22.13 4.24
CA LEU A 308 -7.48 -22.91 5.44
C LEU A 308 -7.91 -24.38 5.32
N HIS A 309 -8.07 -24.87 4.10
CA HIS A 309 -8.47 -26.26 3.83
C HIS A 309 -9.76 -26.68 4.54
N GLY A 310 -10.71 -25.74 4.66
CA GLY A 310 -12.00 -25.98 5.30
C GLY A 310 -12.06 -25.71 6.80
N LEU A 311 -10.94 -25.40 7.45
CA LEU A 311 -10.95 -24.92 8.84
C LEU A 311 -11.53 -23.52 8.91
N SER A 312 -12.18 -23.21 10.03
CA SER A 312 -12.52 -21.82 10.36
C SER A 312 -11.28 -21.04 10.80
N PRO A 313 -11.26 -19.70 10.66
CA PRO A 313 -10.22 -18.87 11.26
C PRO A 313 -10.04 -19.11 12.76
N GLN A 314 -11.13 -19.32 13.48
CA GLN A 314 -11.14 -19.61 14.91
C GLN A 314 -10.48 -20.94 15.22
N ASP A 315 -10.84 -22.03 14.54
CA ASP A 315 -10.24 -23.34 14.76
C ASP A 315 -8.75 -23.32 14.48
N ARG A 316 -8.35 -22.64 13.39
CA ARG A 316 -6.92 -22.49 13.04
C ARG A 316 -6.18 -21.63 14.07
N PHE A 317 -6.78 -20.57 14.59
CA PHE A 317 -6.15 -19.71 15.60
C PHE A 317 -5.94 -20.45 16.92
N PHE A 318 -6.92 -21.19 17.38
CA PHE A 318 -6.84 -21.92 18.66
C PHE A 318 -6.17 -23.31 18.55
N SER A 319 -5.70 -23.70 17.36
CA SER A 319 -4.99 -24.98 17.19
C SER A 319 -3.56 -24.98 17.75
N GLU A 320 -3.01 -23.79 18.09
CA GLU A 320 -1.64 -23.63 18.62
C GLU A 320 -1.66 -22.78 19.92
N PRO A 321 -2.26 -23.26 21.01
CA PRO A 321 -2.43 -22.47 22.23
C PRO A 321 -1.10 -22.02 22.87
N GLU A 322 -0.02 -22.75 22.62
CA GLU A 322 1.33 -22.44 23.09
C GLU A 322 1.92 -21.17 22.48
N GLN A 323 1.39 -20.72 21.33
CA GLN A 323 1.76 -19.46 20.70
C GLN A 323 1.04 -18.24 21.28
N ILE A 324 0.04 -18.45 22.15
CA ILE A 324 -0.74 -17.38 22.76
C ILE A 324 -0.01 -16.84 24.00
N ARG A 325 0.78 -15.79 23.80
CA ARG A 325 1.56 -15.13 24.86
C ARG A 325 0.69 -14.04 25.51
N ARG A 326 0.06 -14.39 26.60
CA ARG A 326 -0.79 -13.44 27.37
C ARG A 326 0.07 -12.47 28.18
N LEU A 327 -0.39 -11.26 28.31
CA LEU A 327 0.10 -10.26 29.27
C LEU A 327 -0.85 -10.22 30.46
N SER A 328 -0.34 -9.88 31.63
CA SER A 328 -1.19 -9.61 32.79
C SER A 328 -2.06 -8.35 32.53
N GLU A 329 -3.16 -8.23 33.24
CA GLU A 329 -4.03 -7.04 33.14
C GLU A 329 -3.29 -5.77 33.59
N GLU A 330 -2.43 -5.91 34.58
CA GLU A 330 -1.56 -4.84 35.05
C GLU A 330 -0.57 -4.40 33.98
N ASP A 331 0.13 -5.34 33.34
CA ASP A 331 1.03 -5.05 32.21
C ASP A 331 0.31 -4.34 31.07
N ILE A 332 -0.90 -4.80 30.72
CA ILE A 332 -1.69 -4.18 29.66
C ILE A 332 -2.04 -2.74 30.06
N THR A 333 -2.48 -2.51 31.30
CA THR A 333 -2.84 -1.17 31.75
C THR A 333 -1.65 -0.23 31.74
N GLN A 334 -0.51 -0.64 32.25
CA GLN A 334 0.71 0.19 32.31
C GLN A 334 1.35 0.42 30.93
N ASN A 335 1.36 -0.60 30.08
CA ASN A 335 2.04 -0.49 28.77
C ASN A 335 1.24 0.33 27.75
N PHE A 336 -0.09 0.40 27.89
CA PHE A 336 -0.96 1.17 26.99
C PHE A 336 -1.15 2.64 27.43
N LEU A 337 -0.35 3.12 28.36
CA LEU A 337 -0.28 4.55 28.68
C LEU A 337 0.52 5.30 27.58
N LEU A 338 0.06 6.50 27.27
CA LEU A 338 0.78 7.44 26.41
C LEU A 338 1.98 8.05 27.16
N GLU A 339 3.00 8.51 26.45
CA GLU A 339 4.19 9.07 27.07
C GLU A 339 4.51 10.47 26.51
N ILE A 340 4.83 11.39 27.40
CA ILE A 340 5.19 12.76 27.06
C ILE A 340 6.30 13.27 28.00
N GLU A 341 7.16 14.15 27.50
CA GLU A 341 8.13 14.87 28.33
C GLU A 341 7.60 16.27 28.66
N ARG A 342 7.72 16.68 29.92
CA ARG A 342 7.39 18.02 30.38
C ARG A 342 8.50 18.58 31.26
N ARG A 343 8.66 19.89 31.19
CA ARG A 343 9.52 20.63 32.12
C ARG A 343 8.69 21.02 33.35
N VAL A 344 9.22 20.72 34.51
CA VAL A 344 8.64 21.15 35.78
C VAL A 344 9.02 22.60 36.05
N SER A 345 8.08 23.39 36.46
CA SER A 345 8.31 24.77 36.92
C SER A 345 9.11 24.83 38.23
N ALA A 346 9.54 26.04 38.63
CA ALA A 346 10.28 26.23 39.88
C ALA A 346 9.43 25.94 41.14
N ASP A 347 8.12 26.05 41.00
CA ASP A 347 7.13 25.83 42.04
C ASP A 347 6.50 24.41 41.97
N SER A 348 7.20 23.47 41.30
CA SER A 348 6.83 22.06 41.21
C SER A 348 5.50 21.78 40.50
N VAL A 349 5.19 22.57 39.47
CA VAL A 349 3.96 22.43 38.69
C VAL A 349 4.31 22.06 37.25
N ILE A 350 3.48 21.22 36.63
CA ILE A 350 3.48 20.94 35.19
C ILE A 350 2.11 21.27 34.61
N VAL A 351 2.09 21.64 33.33
CA VAL A 351 0.85 21.93 32.59
C VAL A 351 0.67 20.92 31.47
N ILE A 352 -0.48 20.28 31.44
CA ILE A 352 -0.91 19.37 30.37
C ILE A 352 -2.30 19.81 29.94
N ASP A 353 -2.49 20.11 28.67
CA ASP A 353 -3.77 20.56 28.09
C ASP A 353 -4.46 21.67 28.91
N GLN A 354 -3.67 22.69 29.33
CA GLN A 354 -4.08 23.84 30.13
C GLN A 354 -4.51 23.49 31.59
N ILE A 355 -4.31 22.27 32.03
CA ILE A 355 -4.58 21.83 33.40
C ILE A 355 -3.25 21.76 34.16
N GLU A 356 -3.23 22.34 35.36
CA GLU A 356 -2.07 22.36 36.26
C GLU A 356 -2.07 21.13 37.17
N TYR A 357 -0.94 20.42 37.21
CA TYR A 357 -0.69 19.28 38.08
C TYR A 357 0.51 19.58 38.98
N GLU A 358 0.42 19.14 40.23
CA GLU A 358 1.56 19.25 41.13
C GLU A 358 2.38 17.96 41.13
N VAL A 359 3.69 18.14 41.26
CA VAL A 359 4.67 17.08 41.33
C VAL A 359 5.58 17.27 42.54
N ASP A 360 6.27 16.24 42.97
CA ASP A 360 7.20 16.31 44.07
C ASP A 360 8.28 17.38 43.78
N TYR A 361 8.66 18.16 44.80
CA TYR A 361 9.62 19.25 44.72
C TYR A 361 11.01 18.83 44.21
N ARG A 362 11.38 17.56 44.41
CA ARG A 362 12.63 16.98 43.89
C ARG A 362 12.77 17.08 42.38
N PHE A 363 11.65 17.19 41.63
CA PHE A 363 11.63 17.35 40.21
C PHE A 363 11.63 18.81 39.73
N ALA A 364 11.59 19.77 40.63
CA ALA A 364 11.55 21.19 40.27
C ALA A 364 12.66 21.56 39.27
N ARG A 365 12.30 22.32 38.23
CA ARG A 365 13.17 22.79 37.13
C ARG A 365 13.74 21.69 36.24
N GLN A 366 13.44 20.41 36.47
CA GLN A 366 13.87 19.27 35.67
C GLN A 366 12.92 19.00 34.49
N ARG A 367 13.39 18.24 33.51
CA ARG A 367 12.53 17.58 32.50
C ARG A 367 12.22 16.18 32.99
N ILE A 368 10.94 15.86 33.05
CA ILE A 368 10.45 14.57 33.48
C ILE A 368 9.68 13.89 32.38
N ARG A 369 9.67 12.55 32.38
CA ARG A 369 8.81 11.73 31.52
C ARG A 369 7.54 11.40 32.29
N LEU A 370 6.43 11.57 31.62
CA LEU A 370 5.11 11.27 32.15
C LEU A 370 4.46 10.19 31.34
N ARG A 371 3.76 9.29 32.00
CA ARG A 371 2.81 8.37 31.35
C ARG A 371 1.40 8.71 31.80
N TYR A 372 0.47 8.66 30.85
CA TYR A 372 -0.91 9.04 31.12
C TYR A 372 -1.91 8.21 30.31
N SER A 373 -3.11 7.99 30.88
CA SER A 373 -4.23 7.37 30.18
C SER A 373 -4.76 8.30 29.07
N PRO A 374 -5.29 7.77 27.96
CA PRO A 374 -5.84 8.59 26.89
C PRO A 374 -6.95 9.55 27.32
N ASP A 375 -7.68 9.22 28.39
CA ASP A 375 -8.72 10.06 28.99
C ASP A 375 -8.19 11.02 30.06
N MET A 376 -6.86 11.07 30.26
CA MET A 376 -6.17 11.95 31.23
C MET A 376 -6.59 11.74 32.71
N LYS A 377 -7.25 10.64 33.06
CA LYS A 377 -7.64 10.36 34.45
C LYS A 377 -6.47 9.92 35.32
N GLU A 378 -5.53 9.21 34.70
CA GLU A 378 -4.35 8.68 35.37
C GLU A 378 -3.11 9.28 34.71
N ILE A 379 -2.26 9.92 35.53
CA ILE A 379 -1.01 10.51 35.07
C ILE A 379 0.08 10.13 36.08
N PHE A 380 1.20 9.62 35.57
CA PHE A 380 2.31 9.14 36.38
C PHE A 380 3.62 9.78 35.92
N ILE A 381 4.51 10.05 36.88
CA ILE A 381 5.93 10.30 36.59
C ILE A 381 6.62 8.95 36.40
N VAL A 382 7.47 8.85 35.39
CA VAL A 382 8.36 7.70 35.20
C VAL A 382 9.68 7.98 35.93
N GLU A 383 9.89 7.31 37.04
CA GLU A 383 11.12 7.39 37.83
C GLU A 383 12.32 6.80 37.08
N SER A 384 13.52 7.04 37.58
CA SER A 384 14.76 6.51 36.97
C SER A 384 14.86 4.99 36.97
N ASP A 385 14.24 4.32 37.93
CA ASP A 385 14.13 2.87 38.05
C ASP A 385 12.97 2.27 37.25
N GLY A 386 12.15 3.11 36.58
CA GLY A 386 10.98 2.72 35.82
C GLY A 386 9.68 2.66 36.60
N THR A 387 9.71 2.93 37.92
CA THR A 387 8.52 3.00 38.76
C THR A 387 7.59 4.13 38.30
N LEU A 388 6.29 3.92 38.42
CA LEU A 388 5.25 4.90 38.08
C LEU A 388 4.73 5.56 39.35
N THR A 389 5.03 6.85 39.53
CA THR A 389 4.54 7.66 40.67
C THR A 389 3.35 8.50 40.20
N PRO A 390 2.14 8.33 40.77
CA PRO A 390 0.98 9.11 40.37
C PRO A 390 1.15 10.59 40.77
N ILE A 391 0.60 11.46 39.91
CA ILE A 391 0.52 12.91 40.18
C ILE A 391 -0.93 13.30 40.36
N ARG A 392 -1.15 14.45 40.99
CA ARG A 392 -2.50 14.97 41.25
C ARG A 392 -2.69 16.38 40.69
N LEU A 393 -3.93 16.78 40.54
CA LEU A 393 -4.30 18.13 40.19
C LEU A 393 -3.74 19.11 41.25
N LEU A 394 -3.27 20.26 40.77
CA LEU A 394 -2.80 21.32 41.66
C LEU A 394 -3.96 21.83 42.52
N ASN A 395 -3.78 21.74 43.85
CA ASN A 395 -4.71 22.30 44.85
C ASN A 395 -4.04 23.47 45.60
N LYS A 396 -4.21 24.69 45.08
CA LYS A 396 -3.58 25.90 45.66
C LYS A 396 -4.02 26.16 47.08
N THR A 397 -5.24 25.80 47.47
CA THR A 397 -5.77 26.02 48.81
C THR A 397 -5.17 25.04 49.81
N GLU A 398 -5.05 23.80 49.46
CA GLU A 398 -4.41 22.76 50.28
C GLU A 398 -2.90 23.08 50.45
N ASN A 399 -2.23 23.48 49.38
CA ASN A 399 -0.82 23.84 49.39
C ASN A 399 -0.50 25.06 50.27
N ALA A 400 -1.47 25.93 50.54
CA ALA A 400 -1.29 27.05 51.44
C ALA A 400 -1.25 26.60 52.91
N LEU A 401 -1.80 25.41 53.23
CA LEU A 401 -1.84 24.85 54.57
C LEU A 401 -0.66 23.92 54.90
N ILE A 402 0.10 23.50 53.91
CA ILE A 402 1.23 22.58 54.04
C ILE A 402 2.40 23.33 54.67
N LYS A 403 2.90 22.89 55.83
CA LYS A 403 4.13 23.39 56.44
C LYS A 403 5.33 22.99 55.55
N ARG A 404 5.91 23.98 54.91
CA ARG A 404 7.15 23.78 54.13
C ARG A 404 8.33 23.67 55.09
N GLU A 405 9.23 22.68 54.87
CA GLU A 405 10.53 22.65 55.52
C GLU A 405 11.28 23.92 55.17
N LYS A 406 11.67 24.71 56.19
CA LYS A 406 12.53 25.89 56.00
C LYS A 406 13.93 25.40 55.65
N VAL A 407 14.38 25.62 54.43
CA VAL A 407 15.79 25.44 54.09
C VAL A 407 16.57 26.50 54.89
N HIS A 408 17.22 26.11 55.95
CA HIS A 408 18.20 26.93 56.62
C HIS A 408 19.43 27.10 55.71
N LEU A 409 19.50 28.22 55.03
CA LEU A 409 20.76 28.64 54.41
C LEU A 409 21.70 28.98 55.55
N CYS A 410 22.65 28.11 55.88
CA CYS A 410 23.78 28.45 56.69
C CYS A 410 24.52 29.61 55.98
N LYS A 411 24.54 30.79 56.58
CA LYS A 411 25.50 31.85 56.20
C LYS A 411 26.86 31.24 56.44
N GLY A 412 27.69 31.10 55.40
CA GLY A 412 29.10 30.83 55.59
C GLY A 412 29.69 31.95 56.46
N ASP A 413 30.34 31.55 57.54
CA ASP A 413 31.18 32.44 58.32
C ASP A 413 32.29 32.88 57.36
N GLU A 414 32.54 34.24 57.37
CA GLU A 414 33.65 34.91 56.71
C GLU A 414 35.01 34.45 57.22
#